data_1065b659134d0085312b29b12854ecef
#
_entry.id   1065b659134d0085312b29b12854ecef
#
_cell.length_a   1.000
_cell.length_b   1.000
_cell.length_c   1.000
_cell.angle_alpha   90.00
_cell.angle_beta   90.00
_cell.angle_gamma   90.00
#
_symmetry.space_group_name_H-M   'P 1'
#
loop_
_entity.id
_entity.type
_entity.pdbx_description
1 polymer ?
#
loop_
_entity_poly.entity_id
_entity_poly.type
_entity_poly.pdbx_seq_one_letter_code
_entity_poly.pdbx_strand_id
1 'polypeptide(L)'
;MKTRLKLGVLYNGTLHHDVLVKILTVGGECQALEVINDLGLSDKETLSHAEQMLVDLAYLAQQVEFDGIPREAVTPAFLLDNLATDDYVLINNEINQLRKKRMGVSESQETANEA
;
A
#
# COMPACT_ATOMS: atom_id res chain seq x y z
N MET A 1 2.15 -10.35 -5.91
CA MET A 1 3.13 -11.11 -5.11
C MET A 1 2.63 -11.25 -3.69
N LYS A 2 2.57 -12.46 -3.20
CA LYS A 2 2.08 -12.71 -1.84
C LYS A 2 3.18 -12.52 -0.82
N THR A 3 2.85 -11.90 0.31
CA THR A 3 3.77 -11.77 1.42
C THR A 3 3.02 -11.93 2.74
N ARG A 4 3.77 -12.14 3.81
CA ARG A 4 3.19 -12.32 5.13
C ARG A 4 3.61 -11.17 6.03
N LEU A 5 2.61 -10.52 6.63
CA LEU A 5 2.83 -9.42 7.56
C LEU A 5 3.40 -9.94 8.89
N LYS A 6 4.21 -9.12 9.52
CA LYS A 6 4.82 -9.49 10.81
C LYS A 6 3.82 -9.40 11.95
N LEU A 7 3.05 -8.32 12.00
CA LEU A 7 2.11 -8.06 13.08
C LEU A 7 0.67 -8.33 12.69
N GLY A 8 0.37 -8.21 11.40
CA GLY A 8 -0.97 -8.45 10.88
C GLY A 8 -1.89 -7.25 11.01
N VAL A 9 -3.03 -7.35 10.34
CA VAL A 9 -4.07 -6.32 10.33
C VAL A 9 -5.30 -6.88 11.03
N LEU A 10 -5.80 -6.14 12.01
CA LEU A 10 -6.97 -6.56 12.78
C LEU A 10 -8.24 -6.20 12.02
N TYR A 11 -9.10 -7.20 11.78
CA TYR A 11 -10.39 -7.02 11.14
C TYR A 11 -11.39 -7.99 11.76
N ASN A 12 -12.52 -7.47 12.24
CA ASN A 12 -13.56 -8.26 12.90
C ASN A 12 -13.01 -9.17 14.02
N GLY A 13 -12.08 -8.64 14.81
CA GLY A 13 -11.51 -9.35 15.94
C GLY A 13 -10.48 -10.42 15.58
N THR A 14 -10.09 -10.51 14.31
CA THR A 14 -9.12 -11.50 13.84
C THR A 14 -7.94 -10.79 13.19
N LEU A 15 -6.74 -11.27 13.48
CA LEU A 15 -5.52 -10.79 12.82
C LEU A 15 -5.33 -11.50 11.48
N HIS A 16 -5.14 -10.72 10.43
CA HIS A 16 -4.88 -11.20 9.08
C HIS A 16 -3.45 -10.87 8.70
N HIS A 17 -2.68 -11.89 8.34
CA HIS A 17 -1.26 -11.73 8.02
C HIS A 17 -0.95 -11.83 6.54
N ASP A 18 -1.78 -12.49 5.77
CA ASP A 18 -1.50 -12.75 4.36
C ASP A 18 -2.00 -11.59 3.49
N VAL A 19 -1.11 -11.06 2.66
CA VAL A 19 -1.42 -9.94 1.79
C VAL A 19 -0.84 -10.19 0.39
N LEU A 20 -1.62 -9.84 -0.62
CA LEU A 20 -1.17 -9.81 -2.00
C LEU A 20 -0.76 -8.38 -2.33
N VAL A 21 0.48 -8.21 -2.79
CA VAL A 21 1.02 -6.91 -3.17
C VAL A 21 0.98 -6.78 -4.68
N LYS A 22 0.50 -5.64 -5.17
CA LYS A 22 0.31 -5.37 -6.59
C LYS A 22 0.97 -4.06 -6.99
N ILE A 23 1.28 -3.94 -8.28
CA ILE A 23 1.73 -2.69 -8.87
C ILE A 23 0.53 -1.72 -8.94
N LEU A 24 0.79 -0.44 -8.70
CA LEU A 24 -0.22 0.59 -8.90
C LEU A 24 -0.42 0.79 -10.40
N THR A 25 -1.65 0.55 -10.85
CA THR A 25 -2.02 0.79 -12.25
C THR A 25 -2.58 2.20 -12.40
N VAL A 26 -2.73 2.64 -13.65
CA VAL A 26 -3.38 3.93 -13.93
C VAL A 26 -4.80 3.94 -13.38
N GLY A 27 -5.53 2.83 -13.53
CA GLY A 27 -6.88 2.71 -12.96
C GLY A 27 -6.86 2.79 -11.44
N GLY A 28 -5.88 2.16 -10.80
CA GLY A 28 -5.71 2.25 -9.35
C GLY A 28 -5.41 3.67 -8.89
N GLU A 29 -4.61 4.41 -9.64
CA GLU A 29 -4.34 5.82 -9.34
C GLU A 29 -5.63 6.64 -9.41
N CYS A 30 -6.45 6.41 -10.43
CA CYS A 30 -7.74 7.10 -10.55
C CYS A 30 -8.64 6.82 -9.37
N GLN A 31 -8.71 5.57 -8.92
CA GLN A 31 -9.49 5.19 -7.75
C GLN A 31 -8.96 5.89 -6.48
N ALA A 32 -7.65 5.94 -6.33
CA ALA A 32 -7.04 6.63 -5.18
C ALA A 32 -7.41 8.11 -5.18
N LEU A 33 -7.35 8.77 -6.33
CA LEU A 33 -7.68 10.18 -6.45
C LEU A 33 -9.15 10.45 -6.11
N GLU A 34 -10.06 9.55 -6.51
CA GLU A 34 -11.47 9.66 -6.13
C GLU A 34 -11.65 9.57 -4.61
N VAL A 35 -10.98 8.63 -3.98
CA VAL A 35 -11.02 8.47 -2.53
C VAL A 35 -10.49 9.72 -1.83
N ILE A 36 -9.38 10.27 -2.30
CA ILE A 36 -8.78 11.48 -1.75
C ILE A 36 -9.75 12.66 -1.88
N ASN A 37 -10.41 12.76 -3.02
CA ASN A 37 -11.42 13.80 -3.25
C ASN A 37 -12.61 13.65 -2.30
N ASP A 38 -13.08 12.42 -2.11
CA ASP A 38 -14.20 12.14 -1.21
C ASP A 38 -13.87 12.47 0.23
N LEU A 39 -12.60 12.39 0.61
CA LEU A 39 -12.13 12.76 1.94
C LEU A 39 -11.98 14.28 2.11
N GLY A 40 -12.18 15.05 1.04
CA GLY A 40 -12.05 16.50 1.08
C GLY A 40 -10.62 17.00 1.12
N LEU A 41 -9.65 16.17 0.70
CA LEU A 41 -8.23 16.50 0.80
C LEU A 41 -7.65 17.06 -0.50
N SER A 42 -8.36 16.93 -1.62
CA SER A 42 -7.85 17.34 -2.93
C SER A 42 -7.58 18.84 -3.04
N ASP A 43 -8.40 19.66 -2.39
CA ASP A 43 -8.36 21.11 -2.51
C ASP A 43 -7.63 21.80 -1.36
N LYS A 44 -7.09 21.05 -0.43
CA LYS A 44 -6.37 21.62 0.71
C LYS A 44 -4.96 22.03 0.29
N GLU A 45 -4.59 23.26 0.61
CA GLU A 45 -3.23 23.76 0.33
C GLU A 45 -2.20 23.12 1.25
N THR A 46 -2.58 22.86 2.49
CA THR A 46 -1.69 22.30 3.50
C THR A 46 -2.38 21.10 4.16
N LEU A 47 -1.65 19.99 4.25
CA LEU A 47 -2.14 18.79 4.91
C LEU A 47 -1.41 18.56 6.22
N SER A 48 -2.16 18.12 7.24
CA SER A 48 -1.54 17.62 8.49
C SER A 48 -0.80 16.31 8.19
N HIS A 49 0.00 15.83 9.15
CA HIS A 49 0.68 14.54 9.02
C HIS A 49 -0.31 13.40 8.78
N ALA A 50 -1.40 13.38 9.56
CA ALA A 50 -2.42 12.34 9.40
C ALA A 50 -3.11 12.43 8.05
N GLU A 51 -3.41 13.64 7.59
CA GLU A 51 -4.04 13.84 6.28
C GLU A 51 -3.12 13.40 5.14
N GLN A 52 -1.83 13.73 5.23
CA GLN A 52 -0.86 13.27 4.23
C GLN A 52 -0.78 11.74 4.24
N MET A 53 -0.80 11.13 5.42
CA MET A 53 -0.79 9.68 5.52
C MET A 53 -2.05 9.07 4.89
N LEU A 54 -3.21 9.69 5.08
CA LEU A 54 -4.44 9.23 4.44
C LEU A 54 -4.32 9.25 2.91
N VAL A 55 -3.68 10.28 2.36
CA VAL A 55 -3.41 10.35 0.92
C VAL A 55 -2.51 9.19 0.49
N ASP A 56 -1.42 8.97 1.20
CA ASP A 56 -0.49 7.88 0.89
C ASP A 56 -1.18 6.52 0.99
N LEU A 57 -2.02 6.34 2.00
CA LEU A 57 -2.76 5.08 2.19
C LEU A 57 -3.86 4.87 1.16
N ALA A 58 -4.40 5.95 0.57
CA ALA A 58 -5.34 5.82 -0.54
C ALA A 58 -4.68 5.13 -1.73
N TYR A 59 -3.42 5.48 -2.03
CA TYR A 59 -2.65 4.80 -3.07
C TYR A 59 -2.29 3.39 -2.66
N LEU A 60 -1.85 3.20 -1.42
CA LEU A 60 -1.47 1.87 -0.93
C LEU A 60 -2.66 0.90 -0.99
N ALA A 61 -3.86 1.37 -0.64
CA ALA A 61 -5.07 0.56 -0.67
C ALA A 61 -5.33 -0.06 -2.05
N GLN A 62 -4.87 0.59 -3.11
CA GLN A 62 -5.01 0.08 -4.48
C GLN A 62 -3.94 -0.96 -4.84
N GLN A 63 -2.97 -1.14 -3.97
CA GLN A 63 -1.83 -2.02 -4.22
C GLN A 63 -1.79 -3.24 -3.32
N VAL A 64 -2.77 -3.40 -2.45
CA VAL A 64 -2.82 -4.53 -1.52
C VAL A 64 -4.18 -5.19 -1.53
N GLU A 65 -4.18 -6.51 -1.31
CA GLU A 65 -5.39 -7.29 -1.06
C GLU A 65 -5.08 -8.19 0.14
N PHE A 66 -5.81 -7.98 1.23
CA PHE A 66 -5.62 -8.79 2.43
C PHE A 66 -6.52 -10.01 2.36
N ASP A 67 -5.95 -11.18 2.58
CA ASP A 67 -6.71 -12.41 2.61
C ASP A 67 -7.68 -12.37 3.81
N GLY A 68 -8.97 -12.58 3.53
CA GLY A 68 -10.00 -12.57 4.56
C GLY A 68 -10.60 -11.20 4.88
N ILE A 69 -10.15 -10.14 4.21
CA ILE A 69 -10.71 -8.81 4.40
C ILE A 69 -11.30 -8.33 3.06
N PRO A 70 -12.60 -7.97 3.03
CA PRO A 70 -13.21 -7.48 1.79
C PRO A 70 -12.51 -6.22 1.29
N ARG A 71 -12.42 -6.07 -0.01
CA ARG A 71 -11.73 -4.93 -0.62
C ARG A 71 -12.32 -3.60 -0.17
N GLU A 72 -13.65 -3.51 -0.09
CA GLU A 72 -14.34 -2.28 0.31
C GLU A 72 -14.10 -1.90 1.77
N ALA A 73 -13.61 -2.83 2.59
CA ALA A 73 -13.24 -2.53 3.98
C ALA A 73 -11.84 -1.91 4.09
N VAL A 74 -11.01 -2.04 3.05
CA VAL A 74 -9.64 -1.55 3.05
C VAL A 74 -9.64 -0.09 2.59
N THR A 75 -10.01 0.79 3.51
CA THR A 75 -10.03 2.24 3.29
C THR A 75 -8.75 2.86 3.85
N PRO A 76 -8.40 4.09 3.46
CA PRO A 76 -7.27 4.78 4.10
C PRO A 76 -7.40 4.87 5.61
N ALA A 77 -8.59 5.17 6.12
CA ALA A 77 -8.81 5.27 7.57
C ALA A 77 -8.62 3.92 8.26
N PHE A 78 -9.08 2.83 7.63
CA PHE A 78 -8.89 1.48 8.15
C PHE A 78 -7.40 1.16 8.27
N LEU A 79 -6.64 1.47 7.24
CA LEU A 79 -5.19 1.22 7.23
C LEU A 79 -4.47 2.11 8.23
N LEU A 80 -4.89 3.36 8.36
CA LEU A 80 -4.31 4.29 9.33
C LEU A 80 -4.42 3.74 10.75
N ASP A 81 -5.55 3.14 11.08
CA ASP A 81 -5.83 2.65 12.43
C ASP A 81 -5.30 1.24 12.69
N ASN A 82 -5.15 0.41 11.66
CA ASN A 82 -4.92 -1.01 11.86
C ASN A 82 -3.63 -1.56 11.25
N LEU A 83 -3.00 -0.85 10.33
CA LEU A 83 -1.75 -1.30 9.74
C LEU A 83 -0.57 -0.82 10.60
N ALA A 84 0.19 -1.76 11.15
CA ALA A 84 1.35 -1.44 11.95
C ALA A 84 2.46 -0.82 11.09
N THR A 85 3.25 0.08 11.68
CA THR A 85 4.35 0.73 10.97
C THR A 85 5.35 -0.28 10.40
N ASP A 86 5.64 -1.34 11.13
CA ASP A 86 6.55 -2.40 10.66
C ASP A 86 6.04 -3.04 9.38
N ASP A 87 4.74 -3.30 9.31
CA ASP A 87 4.11 -3.91 8.14
C ASP A 87 3.95 -2.92 7.01
N TYR A 88 3.75 -1.65 7.32
CA TYR A 88 3.73 -0.59 6.30
C TYR A 88 5.07 -0.53 5.56
N VAL A 89 6.18 -0.55 6.30
CA VAL A 89 7.53 -0.58 5.71
C VAL A 89 7.73 -1.85 4.88
N LEU A 90 7.32 -2.98 5.42
CA LEU A 90 7.44 -4.27 4.74
C LEU A 90 6.69 -4.25 3.39
N ILE A 91 5.46 -3.76 3.37
CA ILE A 91 4.65 -3.69 2.15
C ILE A 91 5.32 -2.78 1.13
N ASN A 92 5.80 -1.61 1.55
CA ASN A 92 6.48 -0.69 0.63
C ASN A 92 7.73 -1.30 0.02
N ASN A 93 8.50 -2.04 0.82
CA ASN A 93 9.67 -2.74 0.32
C ASN A 93 9.29 -3.81 -0.69
N GLU A 94 8.21 -4.54 -0.45
CA GLU A 94 7.72 -5.56 -1.36
C GLU A 94 7.23 -4.96 -2.69
N ILE A 95 6.57 -3.82 -2.63
CA ILE A 95 6.15 -3.10 -3.83
C ILE A 95 7.37 -2.70 -4.65
N ASN A 96 8.41 -2.18 -4.01
CA ASN A 96 9.64 -1.78 -4.68
C ASN A 96 10.33 -2.98 -5.33
N GLN A 97 10.37 -4.13 -4.66
CA GLN A 97 10.93 -5.34 -5.22
C GLN A 97 10.13 -5.83 -6.43
N LEU A 98 8.81 -5.77 -6.34
CA LEU A 98 7.94 -6.16 -7.44
C LEU A 98 8.15 -5.25 -8.66
N ARG A 99 8.30 -3.96 -8.43
CA ARG A 99 8.58 -2.99 -9.51
C ARG A 99 9.90 -3.31 -10.19
N LYS A 100 10.95 -3.58 -9.42
CA LYS A 100 12.26 -3.96 -9.97
C LYS A 100 12.18 -5.20 -10.82
N LYS A 101 11.46 -6.22 -10.36
CA LYS A 101 11.27 -7.46 -11.13
C LYS A 101 10.58 -7.18 -12.45
N ARG A 102 9.55 -6.36 -12.44
CA ARG A 102 8.79 -6.04 -13.66
C ARG A 102 9.59 -5.21 -14.64
N MET A 103 10.53 -4.43 -14.15
CA MET A 103 11.45 -3.69 -15.00
C MET A 103 12.58 -4.55 -15.57
N GLY A 104 12.66 -5.82 -15.15
CA GLY A 104 13.71 -6.72 -15.58
C GLY A 104 15.05 -6.48 -14.90
N VAL A 105 15.06 -5.69 -13.82
CA VAL A 105 16.27 -5.38 -13.08
C VAL A 105 16.34 -6.28 -11.86
N SER A 106 17.41 -7.07 -11.75
CA SER A 106 17.71 -7.86 -10.57
C SER A 106 18.89 -7.25 -9.84
N GLU A 107 19.09 -7.61 -8.60
CA GLU A 107 20.24 -7.14 -7.83
C GLU A 107 21.56 -7.53 -8.51
N SER A 108 21.63 -8.74 -9.09
CA SER A 108 22.81 -9.17 -9.82
C SER A 108 23.07 -8.29 -11.03
N GLN A 109 22.03 -7.93 -11.76
CA GLN A 109 22.13 -7.06 -12.93
C GLN A 109 22.53 -5.66 -12.53
N GLU A 110 21.97 -5.15 -11.46
CA GLU A 110 22.33 -3.85 -10.93
C GLU A 110 23.80 -3.80 -10.57
N THR A 111 24.28 -4.82 -9.86
CA THR A 111 25.69 -4.92 -9.47
C THR A 111 26.59 -4.98 -10.71
N ALA A 112 26.21 -5.78 -11.71
CA ALA A 112 26.98 -5.88 -12.94
C ALA A 112 27.00 -4.57 -13.70
N ASN A 113 25.91 -3.83 -13.71
CA ASN A 113 25.83 -2.52 -14.39
C ASN A 113 26.65 -1.47 -13.68
N GLU A 114 26.77 -1.54 -12.39
CA GLU A 114 27.56 -0.63 -11.61
C GLU A 114 29.07 -0.87 -11.79
N ALA A 115 29.42 -2.09 -12.05
CA ALA A 115 30.81 -2.47 -12.30
C ALA A 115 31.28 -1.98 -13.66
#